data_ed4065c772d6651ca526abd694ce7bed
#
_entry.id   ed4065c772d6651ca526abd694ce7bed
#
_cell.length_a   1.000
_cell.length_b   1.000
_cell.length_c   1.000
_cell.angle_alpha   90.00
_cell.angle_beta   90.00
_cell.angle_gamma   90.00
#
_symmetry.space_group_name_H-M   'P 1'
#
loop_
_entity.id
_entity.type
_entity.pdbx_description
1 polymer ?
#
loop_
_entity_poly.entity_id
_entity_poly.type
_entity_poly.pdbx_seq_one_letter_code
_entity_poly.pdbx_strand_id
1 'polypeptide(L)'
;QAKDALEKAELELQDVLIGQGYPVGDASKVPADIMKLARVRSGYDQSLAQYELAAYEEEHATLVAPFDGVVANLFSKPFNEASTSEAFCSIIGTQGMEVDFTVLESELPLIKSGDKVIVTPYSDAGFRQEGRITQINPLVDDKGMVKVKAAVNGKGRLFSGMNVRVNVHRSLGGQLVIPKSAV
;
A
#
# COMPACT_ATOMS: atom_id res chain seq x y z
N GLN A 1 6.68 -21.78 25.17
CA GLN A 1 6.20 -23.15 24.90
C GLN A 1 6.64 -23.64 23.51
N ALA A 2 6.26 -22.99 22.39
CA ALA A 2 6.67 -23.45 21.05
C ALA A 2 8.20 -23.38 20.86
N LYS A 3 8.85 -22.34 21.38
CA LYS A 3 10.30 -22.21 21.37
C LYS A 3 11.00 -23.32 22.17
N ASP A 4 10.51 -23.63 23.36
CA ASP A 4 11.07 -24.66 24.21
C ASP A 4 10.94 -26.06 23.57
N ALA A 5 9.81 -26.30 22.86
CA ALA A 5 9.60 -27.51 22.11
C ALA A 5 10.60 -27.66 20.94
N LEU A 6 10.90 -26.56 20.26
CA LEU A 6 11.88 -26.53 19.17
C LEU A 6 13.30 -26.79 19.73
N GLU A 7 13.70 -26.11 20.81
CA GLU A 7 15.01 -26.34 21.44
C GLU A 7 15.18 -27.80 21.89
N LYS A 8 14.12 -28.41 22.44
CA LYS A 8 14.14 -29.83 22.80
C LYS A 8 14.31 -30.73 21.57
N ALA A 9 13.57 -30.45 20.49
CA ALA A 9 13.67 -31.21 19.25
C ALA A 9 15.05 -31.05 18.57
N GLU A 10 15.70 -29.89 18.73
CA GLU A 10 17.08 -29.67 18.29
C GLU A 10 18.08 -30.53 19.06
N LEU A 11 17.95 -30.63 20.37
CA LEU A 11 18.78 -31.50 21.20
C LEU A 11 18.59 -32.98 20.84
N GLU A 12 17.35 -33.39 20.65
CA GLU A 12 17.04 -34.78 20.20
C GLU A 12 17.61 -35.05 18.81
N LEU A 13 17.57 -34.08 17.88
CA LEU A 13 18.19 -34.20 16.56
C LEU A 13 19.71 -34.40 16.68
N GLN A 14 20.35 -33.63 17.54
CA GLN A 14 21.79 -33.79 17.78
C GLN A 14 22.12 -35.14 18.37
N ASP A 15 21.35 -35.63 19.34
CA ASP A 15 21.55 -36.95 19.94
C ASP A 15 21.43 -38.06 18.93
N VAL A 16 20.41 -37.99 18.04
CA VAL A 16 20.24 -38.99 16.95
C VAL A 16 21.43 -38.97 16.00
N LEU A 17 21.96 -37.77 15.65
CA LEU A 17 23.13 -37.63 14.76
C LEU A 17 24.41 -38.19 15.41
N ILE A 18 24.63 -37.90 16.69
CA ILE A 18 25.76 -38.47 17.47
C ILE A 18 25.69 -40.00 17.47
N GLY A 19 24.50 -40.57 17.72
CA GLY A 19 24.28 -42.01 17.69
C GLY A 19 24.55 -42.64 16.31
N GLN A 20 24.54 -41.87 15.24
CA GLN A 20 24.90 -42.28 13.87
C GLN A 20 26.40 -42.01 13.55
N GLY A 21 27.18 -41.53 14.52
CA GLY A 21 28.62 -41.25 14.35
C GLY A 21 28.97 -39.86 13.79
N TYR A 22 28.02 -38.93 13.76
CA TYR A 22 28.26 -37.55 13.31
C TYR A 22 28.43 -36.62 14.50
N PRO A 23 29.57 -35.90 14.62
CA PRO A 23 29.79 -35.00 15.76
C PRO A 23 28.92 -33.76 15.69
N VAL A 24 28.63 -33.18 16.85
CA VAL A 24 27.90 -31.90 16.98
C VAL A 24 28.68 -30.77 16.27
N GLY A 25 27.99 -30.00 15.44
CA GLY A 25 28.52 -28.76 14.87
C GLY A 25 28.92 -28.81 13.39
N ASP A 26 28.90 -29.95 12.73
CA ASP A 26 29.25 -30.06 11.32
C ASP A 26 28.15 -30.73 10.48
N ALA A 27 26.99 -30.07 10.46
CA ALA A 27 25.81 -30.56 9.70
C ALA A 27 26.08 -30.72 8.18
N SER A 28 27.10 -30.04 7.67
CA SER A 28 27.47 -30.13 6.23
C SER A 28 28.06 -31.47 5.82
N LYS A 29 28.55 -32.25 6.79
CA LYS A 29 29.14 -33.57 6.57
C LYS A 29 28.13 -34.72 6.69
N VAL A 30 26.90 -34.43 7.10
CA VAL A 30 25.85 -35.42 7.26
C VAL A 30 25.18 -35.69 5.90
N PRO A 31 25.12 -36.94 5.42
CA PRO A 31 24.39 -37.28 4.21
C PRO A 31 22.91 -36.90 4.33
N ALA A 32 22.31 -36.45 3.22
CA ALA A 32 20.94 -35.91 3.21
C ALA A 32 19.87 -36.90 3.67
N ASP A 33 20.05 -38.16 3.40
CA ASP A 33 19.17 -39.27 3.83
C ASP A 33 19.23 -39.50 5.34
N ILE A 34 20.42 -39.46 5.95
CA ILE A 34 20.61 -39.56 7.39
C ILE A 34 20.05 -38.29 8.10
N MET A 35 20.33 -37.13 7.58
CA MET A 35 19.76 -35.89 8.11
C MET A 35 18.23 -35.91 8.09
N LYS A 36 17.63 -36.35 6.98
CA LYS A 36 16.17 -36.48 6.87
C LYS A 36 15.60 -37.47 7.88
N LEU A 37 16.24 -38.60 8.07
CA LEU A 37 15.82 -39.61 9.05
C LEU A 37 15.93 -39.05 10.49
N ALA A 38 17.01 -38.34 10.81
CA ALA A 38 17.22 -37.73 12.10
C ALA A 38 16.18 -36.64 12.41
N ARG A 39 15.84 -35.79 11.44
CA ARG A 39 14.78 -34.76 11.57
C ARG A 39 13.40 -35.36 11.81
N VAL A 40 13.09 -36.45 11.14
CA VAL A 40 11.81 -37.16 11.34
C VAL A 40 11.76 -37.79 12.75
N ARG A 41 12.86 -38.44 13.20
CA ARG A 41 12.91 -39.09 14.51
C ARG A 41 12.85 -38.10 15.68
N SER A 42 13.51 -36.95 15.58
CA SER A 42 13.52 -35.93 16.61
C SER A 42 12.23 -35.08 16.63
N GLY A 43 11.36 -35.21 15.62
CA GLY A 43 10.21 -34.31 15.47
C GLY A 43 10.58 -32.84 15.19
N TYR A 44 11.83 -32.60 14.75
CA TYR A 44 12.35 -31.24 14.50
C TYR A 44 11.48 -30.44 13.54
N ASP A 45 11.11 -31.03 12.39
CA ASP A 45 10.30 -30.33 11.39
C ASP A 45 8.91 -29.95 11.91
N GLN A 46 8.31 -30.80 12.75
CA GLN A 46 7.02 -30.50 13.38
C GLN A 46 7.14 -29.36 14.39
N SER A 47 8.17 -29.41 15.25
CA SER A 47 8.41 -28.38 16.25
C SER A 47 8.77 -27.05 15.62
N LEU A 48 9.53 -27.05 14.51
CA LEU A 48 9.86 -25.86 13.74
C LEU A 48 8.60 -25.24 13.14
N ALA A 49 7.73 -26.02 12.52
CA ALA A 49 6.48 -25.53 11.94
C ALA A 49 5.55 -24.92 13.02
N GLN A 50 5.49 -25.54 14.21
CA GLN A 50 4.73 -25.00 15.33
C GLN A 50 5.32 -23.68 15.85
N TYR A 51 6.64 -23.55 15.91
CA TYR A 51 7.31 -22.32 16.28
C TYR A 51 7.07 -21.20 15.28
N GLU A 52 7.20 -21.51 13.99
CA GLU A 52 6.95 -20.52 12.91
C GLU A 52 5.49 -20.05 12.93
N LEU A 53 4.53 -20.94 13.16
CA LEU A 53 3.12 -20.57 13.29
C LEU A 53 2.89 -19.65 14.50
N ALA A 54 3.44 -20.00 15.67
CA ALA A 54 3.30 -19.20 16.87
C ALA A 54 3.98 -17.81 16.74
N ALA A 55 5.13 -17.75 16.06
CA ALA A 55 5.82 -16.47 15.76
C ALA A 55 5.00 -15.61 14.79
N TYR A 56 4.40 -16.22 13.78
CA TYR A 56 3.49 -15.54 12.85
C TYR A 56 2.25 -14.98 13.58
N GLU A 57 1.64 -15.76 14.46
CA GLU A 57 0.50 -15.30 15.27
C GLU A 57 0.86 -14.14 16.19
N GLU A 58 2.05 -14.20 16.83
CA GLU A 58 2.56 -13.13 17.69
C GLU A 58 2.79 -11.83 16.88
N GLU A 59 3.43 -11.92 15.73
CA GLU A 59 3.67 -10.77 14.84
C GLU A 59 2.35 -10.12 14.40
N HIS A 60 1.34 -10.94 14.09
CA HIS A 60 0.03 -10.46 13.61
C HIS A 60 -0.96 -10.14 14.74
N ALA A 61 -0.59 -10.37 16.01
CA ALA A 61 -1.41 -9.98 17.16
C ALA A 61 -1.49 -8.45 17.35
N THR A 62 -0.56 -7.71 16.75
CA THR A 62 -0.53 -6.24 16.80
C THR A 62 -0.86 -5.66 15.44
N LEU A 63 -1.97 -4.93 15.35
CA LEU A 63 -2.34 -4.22 14.12
C LEU A 63 -1.55 -2.91 14.02
N VAL A 64 -0.71 -2.82 13.01
CA VAL A 64 0.11 -1.62 12.74
C VAL A 64 -0.37 -0.94 11.47
N ALA A 65 -0.39 0.40 11.47
CA ALA A 65 -0.74 1.17 10.28
C ALA A 65 0.32 0.95 9.18
N PRO A 66 -0.08 0.54 7.96
CA PRO A 66 0.87 0.25 6.87
C PRO A 66 1.45 1.51 6.22
N PHE A 67 0.86 2.69 6.47
CA PHE A 67 1.30 3.98 5.96
C PHE A 67 0.82 5.12 6.87
N ASP A 68 1.41 6.30 6.71
CA ASP A 68 1.01 7.50 7.43
C ASP A 68 -0.33 8.03 6.93
N GLY A 69 -1.27 8.25 7.85
CA GLY A 69 -2.61 8.69 7.48
C GLY A 69 -3.46 9.10 8.68
N VAL A 70 -4.70 9.40 8.42
CA VAL A 70 -5.71 9.72 9.44
C VAL A 70 -6.66 8.53 9.58
N VAL A 71 -6.84 8.09 10.81
CA VAL A 71 -7.83 7.04 11.11
C VAL A 71 -9.23 7.60 10.93
N ALA A 72 -10.01 6.94 10.08
CA ALA A 72 -11.42 7.22 9.87
C ALA A 72 -12.23 5.95 10.15
N ASN A 73 -13.51 6.13 10.48
CA ASN A 73 -14.45 5.02 10.67
C ASN A 73 -13.93 3.95 11.64
N LEU A 74 -13.57 4.37 12.85
CA LEU A 74 -13.24 3.43 13.91
C LEU A 74 -14.52 2.70 14.38
N PHE A 75 -14.65 1.43 14.02
CA PHE A 75 -15.84 0.63 14.30
C PHE A 75 -15.76 -0.08 15.65
N SER A 76 -14.57 -0.44 16.11
CA SER A 76 -14.36 -1.10 17.40
C SER A 76 -14.10 -0.09 18.50
N LYS A 77 -14.65 -0.37 19.70
CA LYS A 77 -14.41 0.42 20.91
C LYS A 77 -13.40 -0.31 21.80
N PRO A 78 -12.64 0.42 22.63
CA PRO A 78 -11.79 -0.21 23.64
C PRO A 78 -12.58 -1.19 24.51
N PHE A 79 -11.95 -2.30 24.85
CA PHE A 79 -12.52 -3.39 25.66
C PHE A 79 -13.61 -4.23 25.00
N ASN A 80 -13.97 -3.96 23.74
CA ASN A 80 -14.83 -4.84 22.98
C ASN A 80 -13.99 -5.83 22.18
N GLU A 81 -14.55 -7.00 21.95
CA GLU A 81 -13.97 -7.98 21.03
C GLU A 81 -13.98 -7.44 19.61
N ALA A 82 -12.83 -7.54 18.92
CA ALA A 82 -12.73 -7.14 17.53
C ALA A 82 -13.37 -8.20 16.63
N SER A 83 -14.21 -7.77 15.70
CA SER A 83 -14.78 -8.66 14.69
C SER A 83 -13.69 -9.10 13.71
N THR A 84 -13.69 -10.38 13.36
CA THR A 84 -12.83 -10.92 12.30
C THR A 84 -13.44 -10.76 10.90
N SER A 85 -14.72 -10.42 10.81
CA SER A 85 -15.46 -10.27 9.55
C SER A 85 -15.66 -8.82 9.11
N GLU A 86 -15.42 -7.85 10.00
CA GLU A 86 -15.61 -6.43 9.72
C GLU A 86 -14.29 -5.67 9.83
N ALA A 87 -14.17 -4.60 9.06
CA ALA A 87 -13.00 -3.72 9.16
C ALA A 87 -12.90 -3.09 10.54
N PHE A 88 -11.72 -3.12 11.16
CA PHE A 88 -11.48 -2.48 12.45
C PHE A 88 -11.55 -0.95 12.35
N CYS A 89 -10.87 -0.39 11.36
CA CYS A 89 -10.90 1.03 11.01
C CYS A 89 -10.52 1.23 9.54
N SER A 90 -10.69 2.45 9.06
CA SER A 90 -10.15 2.88 7.76
C SER A 90 -9.00 3.85 7.99
N ILE A 91 -7.91 3.71 7.25
CA ILE A 91 -6.81 4.67 7.25
C ILE A 91 -6.80 5.39 5.92
N ILE A 92 -6.89 6.72 5.96
CA ILE A 92 -6.87 7.56 4.78
C ILE A 92 -5.49 8.23 4.69
N GLY A 93 -4.74 7.91 3.64
CA GLY A 93 -3.48 8.58 3.33
C GLY A 93 -3.71 10.08 3.05
N THR A 94 -2.90 10.92 3.68
CA THR A 94 -2.98 12.37 3.50
C THR A 94 -2.04 12.90 2.43
N GLN A 95 -1.15 12.05 1.93
CA GLN A 95 -0.18 12.36 0.87
C GLN A 95 -0.62 11.70 -0.44
N GLY A 96 -0.37 12.39 -1.55
CA GLY A 96 -0.60 11.82 -2.87
C GLY A 96 -2.08 11.66 -3.25
N MET A 97 -2.89 12.68 -2.96
CA MET A 97 -4.29 12.69 -3.39
C MET A 97 -4.42 12.73 -4.91
N GLU A 98 -5.37 11.98 -5.43
CA GLU A 98 -5.78 12.07 -6.82
C GLU A 98 -7.13 12.78 -6.95
N VAL A 99 -7.26 13.56 -8.00
CA VAL A 99 -8.51 14.20 -8.40
C VAL A 99 -8.95 13.59 -9.73
N ASP A 100 -10.13 13.00 -9.74
CA ASP A 100 -10.76 12.47 -10.93
C ASP A 100 -11.69 13.53 -11.53
N PHE A 101 -11.52 13.84 -12.79
CA PHE A 101 -12.40 14.75 -13.53
C PHE A 101 -12.59 14.26 -14.96
N THR A 102 -13.58 14.81 -15.63
CA THR A 102 -13.88 14.46 -17.03
C THR A 102 -13.70 15.67 -17.93
N VAL A 103 -13.25 15.42 -19.14
CA VAL A 103 -13.11 16.39 -20.21
C VAL A 103 -13.84 15.90 -21.44
N LEU A 104 -14.25 16.82 -22.32
CA LEU A 104 -14.84 16.45 -23.60
C LEU A 104 -13.77 15.84 -24.54
N GLU A 105 -14.16 14.88 -25.37
CA GLU A 105 -13.28 14.31 -26.39
C GLU A 105 -12.65 15.40 -27.29
N SER A 106 -13.40 16.43 -27.62
CA SER A 106 -12.92 17.57 -28.40
C SER A 106 -11.81 18.40 -27.70
N GLU A 107 -11.71 18.29 -26.38
CA GLU A 107 -10.68 18.99 -25.57
C GLU A 107 -9.41 18.16 -25.39
N LEU A 108 -9.46 16.84 -25.69
CA LEU A 108 -8.29 15.95 -25.56
C LEU A 108 -7.02 16.46 -26.26
N PRO A 109 -7.07 17.01 -27.47
CA PRO A 109 -5.87 17.53 -28.12
C PRO A 109 -5.23 18.71 -27.39
N LEU A 110 -5.98 19.32 -26.48
CA LEU A 110 -5.54 20.50 -25.71
C LEU A 110 -4.84 20.15 -24.40
N ILE A 111 -4.91 18.90 -23.94
CA ILE A 111 -4.37 18.45 -22.67
C ILE A 111 -3.35 17.33 -22.85
N LYS A 112 -2.36 17.30 -21.97
CA LYS A 112 -1.32 16.27 -21.94
C LYS A 112 -1.01 15.84 -20.52
N SER A 113 -0.54 14.61 -20.38
CA SER A 113 0.05 14.18 -19.11
C SER A 113 1.21 15.12 -18.74
N GLY A 114 1.27 15.52 -17.46
CA GLY A 114 2.22 16.52 -16.95
C GLY A 114 1.70 17.96 -16.93
N ASP A 115 0.60 18.27 -17.62
CA ASP A 115 0.02 19.63 -17.61
C ASP A 115 -0.39 20.04 -16.19
N LYS A 116 -0.21 21.32 -15.89
CA LYS A 116 -0.59 21.89 -14.60
C LYS A 116 -2.10 22.05 -14.49
N VAL A 117 -2.62 21.68 -13.33
CA VAL A 117 -4.01 21.91 -12.97
C VAL A 117 -4.09 22.72 -11.67
N ILE A 118 -5.12 23.54 -11.55
CA ILE A 118 -5.48 24.20 -10.30
C ILE A 118 -6.78 23.58 -9.80
N VAL A 119 -6.72 23.03 -8.61
CA VAL A 119 -7.85 22.41 -7.94
C VAL A 119 -8.35 23.34 -6.85
N THR A 120 -9.66 23.60 -6.88
CA THR A 120 -10.35 24.47 -5.93
C THR A 120 -11.57 23.71 -5.40
N PRO A 121 -11.64 23.42 -4.08
CA PRO A 121 -12.83 22.78 -3.51
C PRO A 121 -14.02 23.74 -3.50
N TYR A 122 -15.22 23.20 -3.70
CA TYR A 122 -16.43 24.02 -3.63
C TYR A 122 -16.69 24.58 -2.24
N SER A 123 -16.22 23.88 -1.19
CA SER A 123 -16.35 24.29 0.20
C SER A 123 -15.47 25.48 0.58
N ASP A 124 -14.39 25.74 -0.17
CA ASP A 124 -13.43 26.80 0.11
C ASP A 124 -12.86 27.37 -1.21
N ALA A 125 -13.56 28.32 -1.78
CA ALA A 125 -13.19 28.96 -3.05
C ALA A 125 -11.87 29.75 -2.96
N GLY A 126 -11.42 30.12 -1.75
CA GLY A 126 -10.16 30.80 -1.50
C GLY A 126 -8.95 29.86 -1.54
N PHE A 127 -9.16 28.57 -1.34
CA PHE A 127 -8.09 27.59 -1.37
C PHE A 127 -7.85 27.10 -2.79
N ARG A 128 -6.64 27.27 -3.27
CA ARG A 128 -6.21 26.84 -4.59
C ARG A 128 -4.96 25.97 -4.44
N GLN A 129 -5.01 24.79 -5.00
CA GLN A 129 -3.89 23.86 -4.96
C GLN A 129 -3.45 23.49 -6.36
N GLU A 130 -2.16 23.63 -6.62
CA GLU A 130 -1.57 23.15 -7.88
C GLU A 130 -1.43 21.64 -7.87
N GLY A 131 -1.70 21.04 -9.02
CA GLY A 131 -1.50 19.62 -9.31
C GLY A 131 -0.98 19.42 -10.73
N ARG A 132 -0.83 18.17 -11.11
CA ARG A 132 -0.42 17.77 -12.46
C ARG A 132 -1.25 16.59 -12.95
N ILE A 133 -1.59 16.60 -14.22
CA ILE A 133 -2.24 15.47 -14.89
C ILE A 133 -1.27 14.29 -14.88
N THR A 134 -1.71 13.18 -14.29
CA THR A 134 -0.94 11.92 -14.22
C THR A 134 -1.39 10.94 -15.26
N GLN A 135 -2.69 10.88 -15.52
CA GLN A 135 -3.25 9.90 -16.43
C GLN A 135 -4.44 10.47 -17.20
N ILE A 136 -4.49 10.16 -18.48
CA ILE A 136 -5.64 10.40 -19.37
C ILE A 136 -6.12 9.00 -19.79
N ASN A 137 -7.37 8.67 -19.48
CA ASN A 137 -7.93 7.39 -19.87
C ASN A 137 -8.17 7.40 -21.40
N PRO A 138 -7.71 6.38 -22.15
CA PRO A 138 -7.92 6.32 -23.61
C PRO A 138 -9.35 5.94 -24.03
N LEU A 139 -10.26 5.73 -23.04
CA LEU A 139 -11.65 5.38 -23.31
C LEU A 139 -12.55 6.61 -23.25
N VAL A 140 -13.35 6.81 -24.28
CA VAL A 140 -14.43 7.79 -24.33
C VAL A 140 -15.72 7.10 -23.88
N ASP A 141 -16.45 7.72 -22.97
CA ASP A 141 -17.73 7.19 -22.50
C ASP A 141 -18.89 7.50 -23.49
N ASP A 142 -20.07 6.94 -23.22
CA ASP A 142 -21.26 7.12 -24.05
C ASP A 142 -21.73 8.58 -24.18
N LYS A 143 -21.19 9.48 -23.36
CA LYS A 143 -21.48 10.91 -23.35
C LYS A 143 -20.39 11.75 -24.03
N GLY A 144 -19.40 11.09 -24.65
CA GLY A 144 -18.27 11.79 -25.27
C GLY A 144 -17.29 12.38 -24.26
N MET A 145 -17.22 11.83 -23.05
CA MET A 145 -16.34 12.29 -21.99
C MET A 145 -15.18 11.33 -21.76
N VAL A 146 -14.04 11.89 -21.42
CA VAL A 146 -12.83 11.15 -21.11
C VAL A 146 -12.44 11.40 -19.65
N LYS A 147 -12.15 10.35 -18.91
CA LYS A 147 -11.70 10.44 -17.52
C LYS A 147 -10.23 10.82 -17.47
N VAL A 148 -9.91 11.81 -16.65
CA VAL A 148 -8.56 12.32 -16.44
C VAL A 148 -8.27 12.29 -14.94
N LYS A 149 -7.05 11.90 -14.58
CA LYS A 149 -6.55 11.93 -13.20
C LYS A 149 -5.44 12.96 -13.05
N ALA A 150 -5.47 13.68 -11.96
CA ALA A 150 -4.41 14.60 -11.59
C ALA A 150 -3.95 14.34 -10.15
N ALA A 151 -2.65 14.29 -9.94
CA ALA A 151 -2.05 14.24 -8.61
C ALA A 151 -2.00 15.63 -7.99
N VAL A 152 -2.42 15.72 -6.74
CA VAL A 152 -2.53 16.95 -5.97
C VAL A 152 -2.02 16.72 -4.55
N ASN A 153 -1.36 17.69 -3.95
CA ASN A 153 -1.05 17.64 -2.53
C ASN A 153 -2.17 18.37 -1.75
N GLY A 154 -2.94 17.61 -0.98
CA GLY A 154 -4.11 18.13 -0.25
C GLY A 154 -3.80 19.11 0.88
N LYS A 155 -2.55 19.16 1.37
CA LYS A 155 -2.10 20.00 2.50
C LYS A 155 -3.04 19.96 3.71
N GLY A 156 -3.71 18.84 3.96
CA GLY A 156 -4.68 18.69 5.05
C GLY A 156 -6.01 19.45 4.87
N ARG A 157 -6.27 20.06 3.70
CA ARG A 157 -7.51 20.81 3.41
C ARG A 157 -8.38 20.17 2.33
N LEU A 158 -7.84 19.20 1.59
CA LEU A 158 -8.60 18.35 0.69
C LEU A 158 -8.83 17.00 1.38
N PHE A 159 -10.03 16.49 1.26
CA PHE A 159 -10.41 15.18 1.80
C PHE A 159 -11.00 14.30 0.70
N SER A 160 -10.85 13.00 0.85
CA SER A 160 -11.45 12.04 -0.07
C SER A 160 -12.99 12.22 -0.12
N GLY A 161 -13.55 12.23 -1.32
CA GLY A 161 -14.98 12.45 -1.54
C GLY A 161 -15.42 13.93 -1.68
N MET A 162 -14.48 14.89 -1.57
CA MET A 162 -14.81 16.28 -1.83
C MET A 162 -15.07 16.56 -3.30
N ASN A 163 -16.08 17.37 -3.58
CA ASN A 163 -16.28 17.95 -4.92
C ASN A 163 -15.36 19.15 -5.12
N VAL A 164 -14.67 19.15 -6.23
CA VAL A 164 -13.68 20.17 -6.59
C VAL A 164 -13.91 20.70 -8.00
N ARG A 165 -13.49 21.93 -8.24
CA ARG A 165 -13.36 22.51 -9.57
C ARG A 165 -11.91 22.36 -10.03
N VAL A 166 -11.71 21.85 -11.22
CA VAL A 166 -10.38 21.68 -11.84
C VAL A 166 -10.27 22.63 -13.02
N ASN A 167 -9.24 23.48 -12.97
CA ASN A 167 -8.86 24.34 -14.09
C ASN A 167 -7.53 23.85 -14.66
N VAL A 168 -7.53 23.45 -15.92
CA VAL A 168 -6.31 23.03 -16.61
C VAL A 168 -5.63 24.27 -17.19
N HIS A 169 -4.36 24.47 -16.83
CA HIS A 169 -3.55 25.57 -17.34
C HIS A 169 -2.61 25.07 -18.45
N ARG A 170 -2.77 25.61 -19.62
CA ARG A 170 -1.84 25.38 -20.73
C ARG A 170 -0.97 26.62 -20.94
N SER A 171 0.33 26.41 -21.01
CA SER A 171 1.25 27.44 -21.46
C SER A 171 1.30 27.45 -22.99
N LEU A 172 0.74 28.45 -23.59
CA LEU A 172 0.90 28.69 -25.02
C LEU A 172 2.22 29.44 -25.24
N GLY A 173 3.28 28.68 -25.49
CA GLY A 173 4.58 29.27 -25.82
C GLY A 173 4.58 29.90 -27.21
N GLY A 174 5.13 31.13 -27.35
CA GLY A 174 5.45 31.73 -28.64
C GLY A 174 4.31 32.41 -29.38
N GLN A 175 3.25 32.80 -28.70
CA GLN A 175 2.22 33.66 -29.34
C GLN A 175 2.60 35.15 -29.24
N LEU A 176 2.59 35.82 -30.38
CA LEU A 176 2.74 37.27 -30.45
C LEU A 176 1.41 37.87 -30.00
N VAL A 177 1.40 38.48 -28.82
CA VAL A 177 0.20 39.18 -28.33
C VAL A 177 0.31 40.65 -28.72
N ILE A 178 -0.58 41.11 -29.59
CA ILE A 178 -0.71 42.54 -29.95
C ILE A 178 -1.79 43.15 -29.06
N PRO A 179 -1.52 44.23 -28.35
CA PRO A 179 -2.54 44.92 -27.56
C PRO A 179 -3.66 45.43 -28.47
N LYS A 180 -4.91 45.29 -28.01
CA LYS A 180 -6.12 45.66 -28.79
C LYS A 180 -6.11 47.14 -29.25
N SER A 181 -5.32 47.99 -28.64
CA SER A 181 -5.11 49.39 -29.00
C SER A 181 -4.12 49.62 -30.17
N ALA A 182 -3.51 48.53 -30.68
CA ALA A 182 -2.55 48.59 -31.80
C ALA A 182 -3.15 48.11 -33.14
N VAL A 183 -4.47 47.90 -33.18
CA VAL A 183 -5.24 47.56 -34.37
C VAL A 183 -6.28 48.63 -34.62
#